data_c3193c9625de7aa71d7b78951cfce7b1
#
_entry.id   c3193c9625de7aa71d7b78951cfce7b1
#
_cell.length_a   1.000
_cell.length_b   1.000
_cell.length_c   1.000
_cell.angle_alpha   90.00
_cell.angle_beta   90.00
_cell.angle_gamma   90.00
#
_symmetry.space_group_name_H-M   'P 1'
#
loop_
_entity.id
_entity.type
_entity.pdbx_description
1 polymer ?
#
loop_
_entity_poly.entity_id
_entity_poly.type
_entity_poly.pdbx_seq_one_letter_code
_entity_poly.pdbx_strand_id
1 'polypeptide(L)'
;INGDAVYMTSAGVDHVPTGLDPKKAMIERSVPKKVFKDAMLAWEMNGVPLPNAHGGPLRMVTPGYFGINNVKHLGKVAFTKEQSSVKYMKKSYRISPIGKKGSQYPSCWEMPVKSWITRPTDETGTVKAGKVQIVGVAMGGTKKVRSVKVSVDGGGSWKKAKFIGPNLGKYAWRQFVLETTLSAGTYN
;
A
#
# COMPACT_ATOMS: atom_id res chain seq x y z
N ILE A 1 5.83 -3.72 -27.23
CA ILE A 1 5.51 -2.48 -26.47
C ILE A 1 6.22 -1.36 -27.20
N ASN A 2 5.45 -0.35 -27.67
CA ASN A 2 6.03 0.81 -28.32
C ASN A 2 7.06 1.48 -27.42
N GLY A 3 8.23 1.82 -27.96
CA GLY A 3 9.36 2.32 -27.21
C GLY A 3 9.09 3.61 -26.43
N ASP A 4 8.15 4.40 -26.91
CA ASP A 4 7.77 5.72 -26.38
C ASP A 4 6.69 5.69 -25.27
N ALA A 5 6.14 4.54 -24.93
CA ALA A 5 5.20 4.41 -23.83
C ALA A 5 5.89 4.63 -22.48
N VAL A 6 5.32 5.49 -21.64
CA VAL A 6 5.84 5.83 -20.30
C VAL A 6 4.97 5.29 -19.16
N TYR A 7 3.75 4.88 -19.46
CA TYR A 7 2.80 4.35 -18.48
C TYR A 7 2.32 2.95 -18.84
N MET A 8 1.98 2.15 -17.82
CA MET A 8 1.10 1.02 -17.89
C MET A 8 -0.27 1.46 -17.38
N THR A 9 -1.29 1.39 -18.23
CA THR A 9 -2.66 1.82 -17.91
C THR A 9 -3.56 0.60 -17.83
N SER A 10 -4.21 0.42 -16.68
CA SER A 10 -5.12 -0.69 -16.40
C SER A 10 -6.51 -0.16 -16.16
N ALA A 11 -7.52 -0.78 -16.78
CA ALA A 11 -8.93 -0.42 -16.62
C ALA A 11 -9.76 -1.63 -16.19
N GLY A 12 -10.68 -1.39 -15.24
CA GLY A 12 -11.73 -2.34 -14.87
C GLY A 12 -12.86 -2.33 -15.92
N VAL A 13 -13.63 -3.41 -15.94
CA VAL A 13 -14.83 -3.56 -16.78
C VAL A 13 -16.13 -3.43 -15.97
N ASP A 14 -16.05 -2.78 -14.81
CA ASP A 14 -17.24 -2.52 -13.99
C ASP A 14 -18.30 -1.79 -14.81
N HIS A 15 -19.55 -2.24 -14.67
CA HIS A 15 -20.68 -1.57 -15.33
C HIS A 15 -20.85 -0.15 -14.80
N VAL A 16 -20.80 0.82 -15.70
CA VAL A 16 -21.10 2.21 -15.36
C VAL A 16 -22.60 2.36 -15.37
N PRO A 17 -23.24 2.76 -14.24
CA PRO A 17 -24.68 2.95 -14.21
C PRO A 17 -25.19 3.93 -15.29
N THR A 18 -26.37 3.64 -15.82
CA THR A 18 -27.01 4.48 -16.83
C THR A 18 -27.13 5.93 -16.35
N GLY A 19 -26.76 6.88 -17.20
CA GLY A 19 -26.77 8.31 -16.90
C GLY A 19 -25.50 8.86 -16.23
N LEU A 20 -24.55 8.01 -15.88
CA LEU A 20 -23.25 8.46 -15.40
C LEU A 20 -22.23 8.58 -16.55
N ASP A 21 -21.45 9.67 -16.52
CA ASP A 21 -20.32 9.85 -17.42
C ASP A 21 -19.23 8.79 -17.08
N PRO A 22 -18.86 7.89 -18.01
CA PRO A 22 -17.82 6.90 -17.78
C PRO A 22 -16.51 7.49 -17.27
N LYS A 23 -16.11 8.67 -17.73
CA LYS A 23 -14.90 9.36 -17.26
C LYS A 23 -14.96 9.74 -15.79
N LYS A 24 -16.15 9.83 -15.21
CA LYS A 24 -16.34 10.13 -13.78
C LYS A 24 -16.49 8.89 -12.91
N ALA A 25 -16.90 7.76 -13.47
CA ALA A 25 -17.23 6.52 -12.75
C ALA A 25 -16.18 5.41 -12.90
N MET A 26 -15.59 5.26 -14.07
CA MET A 26 -14.63 4.17 -14.35
C MET A 26 -13.37 4.24 -13.47
N ILE A 27 -12.91 3.08 -13.04
CA ILE A 27 -11.59 2.90 -12.45
C ILE A 27 -10.61 2.55 -13.57
N GLU A 28 -9.84 3.54 -13.98
CA GLU A 28 -8.70 3.38 -14.88
C GLU A 28 -7.48 4.08 -14.27
N ARG A 29 -6.36 3.36 -14.16
CA ARG A 29 -5.17 3.85 -13.50
C ARG A 29 -3.95 3.69 -14.39
N SER A 30 -3.21 4.78 -14.52
CA SER A 30 -1.91 4.80 -15.21
C SER A 30 -0.81 4.88 -14.18
N VAL A 31 0.09 3.91 -14.18
CA VAL A 31 1.28 3.86 -13.32
C VAL A 31 2.53 3.93 -14.18
N PRO A 32 3.68 4.40 -13.65
CA PRO A 32 4.93 4.41 -14.42
C PRO A 32 5.24 3.03 -15.01
N LYS A 33 5.63 2.97 -16.29
CA LYS A 33 5.90 1.72 -17.01
C LYS A 33 6.87 0.77 -16.28
N LYS A 34 7.79 1.32 -15.49
CA LYS A 34 8.74 0.52 -14.68
C LYS A 34 8.07 -0.52 -13.77
N VAL A 35 6.81 -0.29 -13.35
CA VAL A 35 6.07 -1.22 -12.47
C VAL A 35 5.79 -2.56 -13.15
N PHE A 36 5.76 -2.61 -14.47
CA PHE A 36 5.50 -3.81 -15.24
C PHE A 36 6.43 -4.98 -14.90
N LYS A 37 7.66 -4.68 -14.46
CA LYS A 37 8.63 -5.71 -14.04
C LYS A 37 8.17 -6.54 -12.85
N ASP A 38 7.37 -5.94 -11.96
CA ASP A 38 6.91 -6.55 -10.72
C ASP A 38 5.37 -6.73 -10.70
N ALA A 39 4.66 -6.20 -11.71
CA ALA A 39 3.21 -6.31 -11.82
C ALA A 39 2.78 -7.74 -12.12
N MET A 40 1.61 -8.12 -11.60
CA MET A 40 1.03 -9.45 -11.77
C MET A 40 -0.43 -9.33 -12.17
N LEU A 41 -0.90 -10.30 -12.94
CA LEU A 41 -2.31 -10.60 -13.14
C LEU A 41 -2.69 -11.71 -12.17
N ALA A 42 -3.64 -11.43 -11.27
CA ALA A 42 -4.08 -12.40 -10.29
C ALA A 42 -5.50 -12.85 -10.59
N TRP A 43 -5.69 -14.17 -10.68
CA TRP A 43 -6.98 -14.86 -10.85
C TRP A 43 -7.29 -15.79 -9.68
N GLU A 44 -6.28 -16.03 -8.82
CA GLU A 44 -6.37 -16.85 -7.62
C GLU A 44 -5.72 -16.14 -6.44
N MET A 45 -6.13 -16.51 -5.25
CA MET A 45 -5.54 -16.08 -3.99
C MET A 45 -5.52 -17.24 -3.00
N ASN A 46 -4.32 -17.59 -2.50
CA ASN A 46 -4.13 -18.71 -1.56
C ASN A 46 -4.68 -20.07 -2.10
N GLY A 47 -4.52 -20.33 -3.40
CA GLY A 47 -4.93 -21.58 -4.03
C GLY A 47 -6.43 -21.73 -4.34
N VAL A 48 -7.20 -20.64 -4.22
CA VAL A 48 -8.62 -20.61 -4.60
C VAL A 48 -8.90 -19.47 -5.59
N PRO A 49 -9.92 -19.61 -6.46
CA PRO A 49 -10.32 -18.56 -7.39
C PRO A 49 -10.55 -17.23 -6.66
N LEU A 50 -10.12 -16.13 -7.28
CA LEU A 50 -10.25 -14.81 -6.70
C LEU A 50 -11.72 -14.41 -6.53
N PRO A 51 -12.21 -14.18 -5.30
CA PRO A 51 -13.59 -13.77 -5.08
C PRO A 51 -13.93 -12.44 -5.75
N ASN A 52 -15.18 -12.23 -6.10
CA ASN A 52 -15.67 -11.00 -6.73
C ASN A 52 -15.32 -9.76 -5.89
N ALA A 53 -15.48 -9.81 -4.56
CA ALA A 53 -15.14 -8.72 -3.64
C ALA A 53 -13.65 -8.33 -3.71
N HIS A 54 -12.78 -9.25 -4.07
CA HIS A 54 -11.35 -9.03 -4.28
C HIS A 54 -10.98 -8.72 -5.73
N GLY A 55 -11.97 -8.61 -6.63
CA GLY A 55 -11.80 -8.20 -8.02
C GLY A 55 -11.67 -9.35 -9.01
N GLY A 56 -12.18 -10.55 -8.65
CA GLY A 56 -12.30 -11.67 -9.57
C GLY A 56 -13.22 -11.37 -10.76
N PRO A 57 -13.06 -12.06 -11.89
CA PRO A 57 -12.16 -13.20 -12.09
C PRO A 57 -10.69 -12.83 -12.28
N LEU A 58 -10.36 -11.57 -12.59
CA LEU A 58 -9.00 -11.12 -12.86
C LEU A 58 -8.76 -9.73 -12.30
N ARG A 59 -7.63 -9.52 -11.66
CA ARG A 59 -7.21 -8.20 -11.22
C ARG A 59 -5.75 -7.90 -11.54
N MET A 60 -5.44 -6.61 -11.65
CA MET A 60 -4.06 -6.13 -11.63
C MET A 60 -3.55 -6.08 -10.20
N VAL A 61 -2.33 -6.54 -9.97
CA VAL A 61 -1.57 -6.35 -8.73
C VAL A 61 -0.27 -5.62 -9.07
N THR A 62 -0.06 -4.48 -8.43
CA THR A 62 1.15 -3.65 -8.53
C THR A 62 1.80 -3.56 -7.15
N PRO A 63 2.69 -4.51 -6.79
CA PRO A 63 3.26 -4.58 -5.45
C PRO A 63 3.98 -3.30 -5.04
N GLY A 64 3.77 -2.86 -3.79
CA GLY A 64 4.36 -1.62 -3.27
C GLY A 64 3.65 -0.33 -3.69
N TYR A 65 2.58 -0.42 -4.48
CA TYR A 65 1.75 0.72 -4.89
C TYR A 65 0.48 0.81 -4.07
N PHE A 66 -0.09 2.02 -3.95
CA PHE A 66 -1.39 2.19 -3.29
C PHE A 66 -2.48 1.34 -3.93
N GLY A 67 -3.41 0.85 -3.10
CA GLY A 67 -4.46 -0.10 -3.49
C GLY A 67 -5.26 0.29 -4.73
N ILE A 68 -5.51 1.60 -4.95
CA ILE A 68 -6.23 2.08 -6.13
C ILE A 68 -5.54 1.71 -7.47
N ASN A 69 -4.24 1.47 -7.46
CA ASN A 69 -3.50 1.06 -8.67
C ASN A 69 -3.60 -0.45 -8.94
N ASN A 70 -4.18 -1.20 -8.01
CA ASN A 70 -4.44 -2.64 -8.13
C ASN A 70 -5.86 -2.84 -8.64
N VAL A 71 -6.08 -2.54 -9.92
CA VAL A 71 -7.40 -2.48 -10.54
C VAL A 71 -8.10 -3.83 -10.50
N LYS A 72 -9.32 -3.85 -9.93
CA LYS A 72 -10.21 -5.01 -9.86
C LYS A 72 -10.98 -5.19 -11.18
N HIS A 73 -11.52 -6.39 -11.40
CA HIS A 73 -12.34 -6.72 -12.58
C HIS A 73 -11.64 -6.24 -13.86
N LEU A 74 -10.38 -6.64 -13.99
CA LEU A 74 -9.49 -6.14 -15.04
C LEU A 74 -9.96 -6.58 -16.43
N GLY A 75 -10.19 -5.62 -17.30
CA GLY A 75 -10.57 -5.88 -18.69
C GLY A 75 -9.59 -5.32 -19.72
N LYS A 76 -8.71 -4.39 -19.29
CA LYS A 76 -7.76 -3.78 -20.22
C LYS A 76 -6.45 -3.47 -19.54
N VAL A 77 -5.35 -3.78 -20.23
CA VAL A 77 -4.02 -3.27 -19.94
C VAL A 77 -3.45 -2.67 -21.23
N ALA A 78 -2.97 -1.45 -21.15
CA ALA A 78 -2.36 -0.74 -22.27
C ALA A 78 -1.05 -0.06 -21.84
N PHE A 79 -0.15 0.10 -22.79
CA PHE A 79 1.04 0.93 -22.60
C PHE A 79 0.83 2.25 -23.33
N THR A 80 0.88 3.36 -22.60
CA THR A 80 0.46 4.68 -23.09
C THR A 80 1.54 5.74 -22.89
N LYS A 81 1.55 6.76 -23.73
CA LYS A 81 2.40 7.96 -23.57
C LYS A 81 1.89 8.84 -22.45
N GLU A 82 0.56 8.92 -22.33
CA GLU A 82 -0.10 9.80 -21.35
C GLU A 82 -0.89 9.01 -20.33
N GLN A 83 -1.16 9.67 -19.22
CA GLN A 83 -2.04 9.13 -18.18
C GLN A 83 -3.49 9.17 -18.64
N SER A 84 -4.28 8.21 -18.17
CA SER A 84 -5.72 8.20 -18.35
C SER A 84 -6.37 9.54 -17.97
N SER A 85 -7.40 9.91 -18.72
CA SER A 85 -8.14 11.15 -18.50
C SER A 85 -9.27 11.05 -17.48
N VAL A 86 -9.54 9.85 -16.92
CA VAL A 86 -10.64 9.65 -15.97
C VAL A 86 -10.40 10.40 -14.65
N LYS A 87 -11.50 10.71 -13.96
CA LYS A 87 -11.51 11.46 -12.69
C LYS A 87 -10.55 10.85 -11.65
N TYR A 88 -10.61 9.53 -11.48
CA TYR A 88 -9.81 8.81 -10.48
C TYR A 88 -8.30 8.76 -10.80
N MET A 89 -7.91 9.14 -11.99
CA MET A 89 -6.51 9.38 -12.35
C MET A 89 -6.13 10.86 -12.25
N LYS A 90 -6.95 11.76 -12.82
CA LYS A 90 -6.59 13.19 -12.93
C LYS A 90 -6.85 14.01 -11.66
N LYS A 91 -7.93 13.73 -10.94
CA LYS A 91 -8.39 14.59 -9.83
C LYS A 91 -8.31 13.93 -8.47
N SER A 92 -8.62 12.63 -8.37
CA SER A 92 -8.63 11.88 -7.12
C SER A 92 -7.34 11.10 -6.89
N TYR A 93 -7.14 10.60 -5.68
CA TYR A 93 -5.97 9.81 -5.30
C TYR A 93 -4.65 10.50 -5.61
N ARG A 94 -4.52 11.70 -5.06
CA ARG A 94 -3.31 12.52 -5.13
C ARG A 94 -2.68 12.66 -3.73
N ILE A 95 -1.38 12.83 -3.68
CA ILE A 95 -0.64 13.07 -2.43
C ILE A 95 -0.59 14.59 -2.23
N SER A 96 -1.65 15.15 -1.65
CA SER A 96 -1.78 16.59 -1.39
C SER A 96 -1.75 16.89 0.10
N PRO A 97 -1.27 18.08 0.51
CA PRO A 97 -1.46 18.56 1.87
C PRO A 97 -2.95 18.65 2.24
N ILE A 98 -3.25 18.55 3.52
CA ILE A 98 -4.62 18.66 4.03
C ILE A 98 -5.22 20.01 3.60
N GLY A 99 -6.47 20.01 3.13
CA GLY A 99 -7.19 21.21 2.68
C GLY A 99 -6.81 21.74 1.30
N LYS A 100 -5.87 21.09 0.59
CA LYS A 100 -5.49 21.51 -0.78
C LYS A 100 -6.16 20.66 -1.85
N LYS A 101 -6.51 21.27 -3.00
CA LYS A 101 -7.07 20.53 -4.15
C LYS A 101 -6.04 19.57 -4.73
N GLY A 102 -6.38 18.29 -4.84
CA GLY A 102 -5.46 17.23 -5.21
C GLY A 102 -4.91 17.29 -6.63
N SER A 103 -5.64 17.86 -7.61
CA SER A 103 -5.31 17.78 -9.04
C SER A 103 -3.92 18.33 -9.43
N GLN A 104 -3.36 19.19 -8.60
CA GLN A 104 -2.03 19.81 -8.82
C GLN A 104 -0.87 18.96 -8.24
N TYR A 105 -1.18 17.94 -7.48
CA TYR A 105 -0.19 17.14 -6.76
C TYR A 105 0.03 15.78 -7.42
N PRO A 106 1.15 15.10 -7.10
CA PRO A 106 1.46 13.78 -7.65
C PRO A 106 0.37 12.75 -7.38
N SER A 107 0.21 11.79 -8.28
CA SER A 107 -0.68 10.64 -8.09
C SER A 107 -0.19 9.75 -6.94
N CYS A 108 -1.13 9.13 -6.22
CA CYS A 108 -0.83 8.09 -5.25
C CYS A 108 -0.33 6.82 -5.96
N TRP A 109 0.95 6.80 -6.34
CA TRP A 109 1.58 5.65 -6.96
C TRP A 109 2.25 4.75 -5.92
N GLU A 110 3.50 5.00 -5.59
CA GLU A 110 4.27 4.20 -4.64
C GLU A 110 3.81 4.45 -3.19
N MET A 111 3.64 3.39 -2.42
CA MET A 111 3.39 3.54 -0.98
C MET A 111 4.66 3.97 -0.27
N PRO A 112 4.57 4.92 0.68
CA PRO A 112 5.68 5.23 1.57
C PRO A 112 5.96 4.07 2.52
N VAL A 113 7.10 4.14 3.20
CA VAL A 113 7.41 3.26 4.34
C VAL A 113 6.30 3.40 5.39
N LYS A 114 5.89 2.27 5.96
CA LYS A 114 4.84 2.21 6.99
C LYS A 114 5.26 1.26 8.10
N SER A 115 4.85 1.58 9.32
CA SER A 115 4.97 0.68 10.46
C SER A 115 3.84 0.90 11.45
N TRP A 116 3.49 -0.14 12.17
CA TRP A 116 2.53 -0.11 13.27
C TRP A 116 3.07 -0.91 14.44
N ILE A 117 2.81 -0.44 15.65
CA ILE A 117 2.88 -1.25 16.85
C ILE A 117 1.60 -2.06 16.93
N THR A 118 1.72 -3.37 17.13
CA THR A 118 0.61 -4.29 17.26
C THR A 118 0.42 -4.77 18.69
N ARG A 119 1.45 -4.60 19.52
CA ARG A 119 1.42 -4.88 20.99
C ARG A 119 2.53 -4.09 21.68
N PRO A 120 2.27 -3.51 22.90
CA PRO A 120 0.93 -3.26 23.43
C PRO A 120 0.22 -2.17 22.63
N THR A 121 -1.12 -2.12 22.69
CA THR A 121 -1.99 -1.09 22.14
C THR A 121 -3.08 -0.76 23.14
N ASP A 122 -3.82 0.31 22.94
CA ASP A 122 -4.95 0.67 23.81
C ASP A 122 -5.99 -0.47 23.90
N GLU A 123 -6.19 -1.21 22.79
CA GLU A 123 -7.09 -2.38 22.74
C GLU A 123 -6.58 -3.56 23.55
N THR A 124 -5.26 -3.72 23.68
CA THR A 124 -4.65 -4.80 24.50
C THR A 124 -4.55 -4.44 25.98
N GLY A 125 -4.88 -3.19 26.33
CA GLY A 125 -4.88 -2.66 27.69
C GLY A 125 -3.48 -2.43 28.27
N THR A 126 -3.42 -2.29 29.59
CA THR A 126 -2.16 -2.06 30.31
C THR A 126 -1.31 -3.33 30.40
N VAL A 127 -0.01 -3.16 30.31
CA VAL A 127 0.95 -4.25 30.54
C VAL A 127 1.66 -4.04 31.88
N LYS A 128 2.06 -5.14 32.51
CA LYS A 128 2.81 -5.09 33.76
C LYS A 128 4.17 -4.40 33.55
N ALA A 129 4.53 -3.47 34.46
CA ALA A 129 5.85 -2.86 34.42
C ALA A 129 6.96 -3.91 34.58
N GLY A 130 8.13 -3.64 34.05
CA GLY A 130 9.27 -4.55 34.00
C GLY A 130 9.68 -4.88 32.57
N LYS A 131 10.00 -6.13 32.29
CA LYS A 131 10.35 -6.59 30.93
C LYS A 131 9.12 -6.55 30.03
N VAL A 132 9.17 -5.75 28.97
CA VAL A 132 8.07 -5.57 28.00
C VAL A 132 8.58 -5.88 26.60
N GLN A 133 7.75 -6.57 25.83
CA GLN A 133 7.95 -6.77 24.39
C GLN A 133 7.04 -5.83 23.60
N ILE A 134 7.64 -4.95 22.82
CA ILE A 134 6.93 -4.10 21.86
C ILE A 134 7.03 -4.77 20.51
N VAL A 135 5.89 -5.23 19.99
CA VAL A 135 5.80 -5.96 18.73
C VAL A 135 5.13 -5.09 17.68
N GLY A 136 5.58 -5.21 16.46
CA GLY A 136 4.96 -4.47 15.36
C GLY A 136 5.29 -5.06 14.00
N VAL A 137 4.75 -4.39 12.98
CA VAL A 137 4.96 -4.71 11.57
C VAL A 137 5.46 -3.49 10.82
N ALA A 138 6.28 -3.73 9.81
CA ALA A 138 6.81 -2.67 8.94
C ALA A 138 6.80 -3.12 7.48
N MET A 139 6.56 -2.19 6.56
CA MET A 139 6.61 -2.40 5.12
C MET A 139 7.35 -1.25 4.45
N GLY A 140 8.21 -1.56 3.50
CA GLY A 140 9.07 -0.59 2.81
C GLY A 140 8.48 0.01 1.53
N GLY A 141 7.20 -0.24 1.23
CA GLY A 141 6.61 0.13 -0.06
C GLY A 141 7.28 -0.61 -1.21
N THR A 142 7.98 0.11 -2.07
CA THR A 142 8.75 -0.49 -3.18
C THR A 142 10.19 -0.89 -2.80
N LYS A 143 10.57 -0.73 -1.52
CA LYS A 143 11.91 -1.06 -1.00
C LYS A 143 11.83 -2.11 0.10
N LYS A 144 12.93 -2.85 0.31
CA LYS A 144 13.06 -3.76 1.45
C LYS A 144 13.15 -2.97 2.76
N VAL A 145 12.49 -3.44 3.81
CA VAL A 145 12.73 -2.96 5.18
C VAL A 145 14.10 -3.46 5.62
N ARG A 146 15.03 -2.55 5.90
CA ARG A 146 16.42 -2.86 6.32
C ARG A 146 16.59 -2.88 7.83
N SER A 147 15.88 -1.98 8.53
CA SER A 147 15.91 -1.88 9.98
C SER A 147 14.65 -1.20 10.48
N VAL A 148 14.31 -1.46 11.73
CA VAL A 148 13.27 -0.77 12.48
C VAL A 148 13.89 -0.27 13.77
N LYS A 149 13.55 0.94 14.16
CA LYS A 149 13.85 1.50 15.49
C LYS A 149 12.54 1.85 16.17
N VAL A 150 12.47 1.69 17.46
CA VAL A 150 11.33 2.01 18.30
C VAL A 150 11.77 3.02 19.36
N SER A 151 10.97 4.04 19.56
CA SER A 151 11.08 4.99 20.65
C SER A 151 10.00 4.69 21.70
N VAL A 152 10.30 4.95 22.95
CA VAL A 152 9.37 4.88 24.10
C VAL A 152 9.31 6.20 24.86
N ASP A 153 9.85 7.25 24.29
CA ASP A 153 10.00 8.57 24.90
C ASP A 153 9.61 9.71 23.94
N GLY A 154 8.60 9.46 23.11
CA GLY A 154 8.10 10.46 22.16
C GLY A 154 9.08 10.84 21.05
N GLY A 155 10.06 9.99 20.74
CA GLY A 155 11.08 10.24 19.70
C GLY A 155 12.40 10.79 20.24
N GLY A 156 12.55 10.95 21.55
CA GLY A 156 13.79 11.44 22.18
C GLY A 156 14.97 10.49 22.00
N SER A 157 14.72 9.18 22.08
CA SER A 157 15.71 8.15 21.81
C SER A 157 15.13 7.00 20.99
N TRP A 158 16.00 6.26 20.28
CA TRP A 158 15.59 5.21 19.38
C TRP A 158 16.41 3.94 19.56
N LYS A 159 15.77 2.83 19.91
CA LYS A 159 16.40 1.51 20.06
C LYS A 159 16.12 0.63 18.84
N LYS A 160 17.13 -0.08 18.35
CA LYS A 160 16.98 -1.01 17.22
C LYS A 160 16.17 -2.22 17.65
N ALA A 161 15.09 -2.49 16.92
CA ALA A 161 14.28 -3.70 17.07
C ALA A 161 14.87 -4.88 16.28
N LYS A 162 14.56 -6.10 16.72
CA LYS A 162 14.91 -7.34 16.02
C LYS A 162 13.77 -7.72 15.08
N PHE A 163 14.10 -8.22 13.89
CA PHE A 163 13.11 -8.86 13.04
C PHE A 163 12.77 -10.25 13.56
N ILE A 164 11.49 -10.59 13.53
CA ILE A 164 10.96 -11.91 13.87
C ILE A 164 10.13 -12.46 12.71
N GLY A 165 9.87 -13.77 12.72
CA GLY A 165 9.15 -14.43 11.64
C GLY A 165 9.92 -14.49 10.30
N PRO A 166 9.33 -15.10 9.28
CA PRO A 166 9.97 -15.31 7.99
C PRO A 166 10.14 -14.00 7.20
N ASN A 167 11.17 -13.95 6.35
CA ASN A 167 11.34 -12.90 5.37
C ASN A 167 10.67 -13.31 4.05
N LEU A 168 9.45 -12.86 3.83
CA LEU A 168 8.65 -13.17 2.66
C LEU A 168 8.96 -12.27 1.44
N GLY A 169 10.02 -11.47 1.51
CA GLY A 169 10.49 -10.68 0.37
C GLY A 169 10.25 -9.17 0.48
N LYS A 170 10.54 -8.48 -0.62
CA LYS A 170 10.60 -7.01 -0.70
C LYS A 170 9.26 -6.32 -0.39
N TYR A 171 8.16 -6.92 -0.81
CA TYR A 171 6.82 -6.34 -0.73
C TYR A 171 5.99 -6.84 0.45
N ALA A 172 6.55 -7.77 1.24
CA ALA A 172 5.87 -8.34 2.40
C ALA A 172 6.08 -7.49 3.65
N TRP A 173 5.13 -7.59 4.57
CA TRP A 173 5.27 -7.09 5.92
C TRP A 173 6.38 -7.82 6.66
N ARG A 174 7.21 -7.06 7.40
CA ARG A 174 8.23 -7.59 8.31
C ARG A 174 7.77 -7.39 9.73
N GLN A 175 7.66 -8.48 10.49
CA GLN A 175 7.43 -8.41 11.92
C GLN A 175 8.71 -8.02 12.64
N PHE A 176 8.58 -7.24 13.70
CA PHE A 176 9.68 -6.85 14.55
C PHE A 176 9.29 -6.87 16.03
N VAL A 177 10.29 -7.00 16.90
CA VAL A 177 10.14 -6.91 18.37
C VAL A 177 11.26 -6.06 18.94
N LEU A 178 10.91 -5.18 19.87
CA LEU A 178 11.83 -4.54 20.81
C LEU A 178 11.56 -5.11 22.20
N GLU A 179 12.56 -5.72 22.81
CA GLU A 179 12.55 -6.08 24.23
C GLU A 179 13.18 -4.95 25.04
N THR A 180 12.47 -4.44 26.01
CA THR A 180 12.92 -3.34 26.85
C THR A 180 12.35 -3.45 28.26
N THR A 181 12.96 -2.76 29.22
CA THR A 181 12.42 -2.64 30.58
C THR A 181 11.79 -1.27 30.71
N LEU A 182 10.55 -1.23 31.18
CA LEU A 182 9.79 0.00 31.42
C LEU A 182 9.32 0.04 32.86
N SER A 183 9.43 1.20 33.50
CA SER A 183 8.80 1.48 34.80
C SER A 183 7.29 1.68 34.66
N ALA A 184 6.56 1.78 35.74
CA ALA A 184 5.15 2.16 35.66
C ALA A 184 5.02 3.58 35.09
N GLY A 185 4.11 3.77 34.11
CA GLY A 185 3.92 5.06 33.45
C GLY A 185 3.18 4.91 32.10
N THR A 186 2.94 6.04 31.46
CA THR A 186 2.38 6.11 30.09
C THR A 186 3.51 6.40 29.12
N TYR A 187 3.55 5.69 28.02
CA TYR A 187 4.59 5.76 26.99
C TYR A 187 3.97 6.08 25.62
N ASN A 188 4.61 6.96 24.87
CA ASN A 188 4.23 7.37 23.51
C ASN A 188 5.37 7.07 22.52
#